data_501094d4bf19d3c78d5bba3331307728
#
_entry.id   501094d4bf19d3c78d5bba3331307728
#
_cell.length_a   1.000
_cell.length_b   1.000
_cell.length_c   1.000
_cell.angle_alpha   90.00
_cell.angle_beta   90.00
_cell.angle_gamma   90.00
#
_symmetry.space_group_name_H-M   'P 1'
#
loop_
_entity.id
_entity.type
_entity.pdbx_description
1 polymer ?
#
loop_
_entity_poly.entity_id
_entity_poly.type
_entity_poly.pdbx_seq_one_letter_code
_entity_poly.pdbx_strand_id
1 'polypeptide(L)'
;MNNPFKFGTIVDGEYFTDRVAEQEKVREILASENHLILISPRRFGKTSLVQKVTKGLSRPVFQLNLQLVTDTADFAARLLRIVLQQYSMERLKHLITHFRFIPTISTNPMTDGIEVSFQPSMDGFILLEDVFTLIDKLGMKNPHKKPIGDS
;
A
#
# COMPACT_ATOMS: atom_id res chain seq x y z
N MET A 1 -11.24 24.93 -13.49
CA MET A 1 -10.29 24.28 -12.57
C MET A 1 -9.31 23.44 -13.38
N ASN A 2 -8.05 23.82 -13.39
CA ASN A 2 -7.07 23.04 -14.13
C ASN A 2 -6.83 21.72 -13.42
N ASN A 3 -7.23 20.63 -14.07
CA ASN A 3 -6.92 19.31 -13.57
C ASN A 3 -5.41 19.09 -13.67
N PRO A 4 -4.68 18.90 -12.54
CA PRO A 4 -3.24 18.66 -12.59
C PRO A 4 -2.88 17.33 -13.26
N PHE A 5 -3.86 16.46 -13.45
CA PHE A 5 -3.71 15.19 -14.13
C PHE A 5 -4.36 15.29 -15.51
N LYS A 6 -3.56 15.54 -16.52
CA LYS A 6 -4.04 15.59 -17.91
C LYS A 6 -4.24 14.18 -18.43
N PHE A 7 -5.47 13.85 -18.73
CA PHE A 7 -5.83 12.57 -19.33
C PHE A 7 -5.61 12.63 -20.84
N GLY A 8 -4.91 11.65 -21.38
CA GLY A 8 -4.80 11.45 -22.82
C GLY A 8 -4.04 12.51 -23.60
N THR A 9 -3.39 13.46 -22.94
CA THR A 9 -2.53 14.45 -23.61
C THR A 9 -1.07 14.08 -23.45
N ILE A 10 -0.31 14.33 -24.51
CA ILE A 10 1.15 14.24 -24.44
C ILE A 10 1.62 15.33 -23.48
N VAL A 11 2.23 14.91 -22.39
CA VAL A 11 2.86 15.83 -21.45
C VAL A 11 4.23 16.17 -22.02
N ASP A 12 4.42 17.41 -22.46
CA ASP A 12 5.71 17.85 -22.98
C ASP A 12 6.75 18.02 -21.87
N GLY A 13 7.99 18.32 -22.25
CA GLY A 13 9.15 18.27 -21.37
C GLY A 13 9.06 19.11 -20.09
N GLU A 14 8.26 20.16 -20.08
CA GLU A 14 8.11 21.05 -18.94
C GLU A 14 7.30 20.40 -17.79
N TYR A 15 6.34 19.57 -18.12
CA TYR A 15 5.56 18.80 -17.14
C TYR A 15 6.26 17.52 -16.68
N PHE A 16 7.31 17.12 -17.39
CA PHE A 16 7.98 15.83 -17.16
C PHE A 16 9.08 15.89 -16.11
N THR A 17 9.74 17.03 -15.97
CA THR A 17 10.97 17.14 -15.20
C THR A 17 10.75 17.43 -13.72
N ASP A 18 9.75 18.18 -13.35
CA ASP A 18 9.64 18.64 -11.97
C ASP A 18 8.33 18.28 -11.28
N ARG A 19 7.24 18.31 -11.94
CA ARG A 19 5.91 17.95 -11.43
C ARG A 19 5.60 18.41 -10.00
N VAL A 20 6.17 19.54 -9.58
CA VAL A 20 6.04 20.04 -8.20
C VAL A 20 4.58 20.28 -7.83
N ALA A 21 3.82 20.90 -8.73
CA ALA A 21 2.40 21.16 -8.50
C ALA A 21 1.59 19.87 -8.38
N GLU A 22 1.90 18.88 -9.21
CA GLU A 22 1.26 17.56 -9.14
C GLU A 22 1.63 16.81 -7.85
N GLN A 23 2.88 16.89 -7.45
CA GLN A 23 3.35 16.29 -6.19
C GLN A 23 2.63 16.90 -4.98
N GLU A 24 2.48 18.21 -4.94
CA GLU A 24 1.76 18.89 -3.86
C GLU A 24 0.29 18.49 -3.83
N LYS A 25 -0.34 18.40 -4.98
CA LYS A 25 -1.74 17.97 -5.08
C LYS A 25 -1.94 16.53 -4.61
N VAL A 26 -1.06 15.63 -5.00
CA VAL A 26 -1.07 14.24 -4.51
C VAL A 26 -0.85 14.21 -3.00
N ARG A 27 0.10 14.99 -2.50
CA ARG A 27 0.38 15.08 -1.06
C ARG A 27 -0.82 15.58 -0.26
N GLU A 28 -1.49 16.63 -0.73
CA GLU A 28 -2.72 17.14 -0.11
C GLU A 28 -3.82 16.09 -0.05
N ILE A 29 -4.05 15.37 -1.14
CA ILE A 29 -5.08 14.34 -1.20
C ILE A 29 -4.72 13.16 -0.28
N LEU A 30 -3.47 12.75 -0.26
CA LEU A 30 -3.00 11.68 0.64
C LEU A 30 -3.00 12.11 2.12
N ALA A 31 -2.86 13.39 2.40
CA ALA A 31 -2.98 13.92 3.76
C ALA A 31 -4.44 14.01 4.21
N SER A 32 -5.37 14.09 3.28
CA SER A 32 -6.81 14.00 3.56
C SER A 32 -7.24 12.54 3.65
N GLU A 33 -8.46 12.29 4.07
CA GLU A 33 -9.04 10.94 4.09
C GLU A 33 -9.66 10.55 2.74
N ASN A 34 -9.34 11.28 1.69
CA ASN A 34 -9.88 11.03 0.36
C ASN A 34 -9.08 9.99 -0.42
N HIS A 35 -9.76 9.32 -1.32
CA HIS A 35 -9.13 8.41 -2.26
C HIS A 35 -8.64 9.16 -3.49
N LEU A 36 -7.52 8.71 -4.05
CA LEU A 36 -6.95 9.27 -5.26
C LEU A 36 -6.85 8.20 -6.34
N ILE A 37 -7.39 8.51 -7.50
CA ILE A 37 -7.20 7.70 -8.71
C ILE A 37 -6.34 8.49 -9.68
N LEU A 38 -5.16 7.96 -9.99
CA LEU A 38 -4.25 8.52 -10.97
C LEU A 38 -4.40 7.77 -12.30
N ILE A 39 -4.84 8.47 -13.32
CA ILE A 39 -4.96 7.92 -14.66
C ILE A 39 -4.02 8.69 -15.59
N SER A 40 -3.10 7.98 -16.19
CA SER A 40 -2.20 8.54 -17.20
C SER A 40 -1.79 7.46 -18.19
N PRO A 41 -1.34 7.83 -19.40
CA PRO A 41 -0.77 6.87 -20.31
C PRO A 41 0.41 6.12 -19.69
N ARG A 42 0.70 4.97 -20.26
CA ARG A 42 1.84 4.15 -19.83
C ARG A 42 3.15 4.93 -19.99
N ARG A 43 4.08 4.77 -19.06
CA ARG A 43 5.41 5.40 -19.07
C ARG A 43 5.44 6.92 -18.82
N PHE A 44 4.37 7.51 -18.31
CA PHE A 44 4.35 8.95 -17.95
C PHE A 44 4.79 9.23 -16.50
N GLY A 45 5.55 8.32 -15.88
CA GLY A 45 6.15 8.56 -14.57
C GLY A 45 5.15 8.56 -13.40
N LYS A 46 3.98 7.97 -13.58
CA LYS A 46 2.94 7.89 -12.55
C LYS A 46 3.44 7.20 -11.28
N THR A 47 4.06 6.05 -11.43
CA THR A 47 4.63 5.30 -10.30
C THR A 47 5.73 6.10 -9.61
N SER A 48 6.60 6.75 -10.38
CA SER A 48 7.68 7.58 -9.83
C SER A 48 7.15 8.77 -9.05
N LEU A 49 6.07 9.40 -9.53
CA LEU A 49 5.40 10.49 -8.84
C LEU A 49 4.86 10.04 -7.49
N VAL A 50 4.12 8.94 -7.46
CA VAL A 50 3.56 8.38 -6.23
C VAL A 50 4.67 7.98 -5.25
N GLN A 51 5.69 7.30 -5.72
CA GLN A 51 6.83 6.90 -4.88
C GLN A 51 7.54 8.11 -4.27
N LYS A 52 7.75 9.16 -5.05
CA LYS A 52 8.41 10.38 -4.56
C LYS A 52 7.59 11.08 -3.48
N VAL A 53 6.29 11.18 -3.65
CA VAL A 53 5.40 11.77 -2.66
C VAL A 53 5.30 10.91 -1.40
N THR A 54 5.15 9.60 -1.57
CA THR A 54 4.97 8.68 -0.44
C THR A 54 6.22 8.53 0.42
N LYS A 55 7.41 8.70 -0.14
CA LYS A 55 8.66 8.73 0.63
C LYS A 55 8.71 9.85 1.65
N GLY A 56 8.04 10.97 1.40
CA GLY A 56 7.96 12.09 2.33
C GLY A 56 6.89 11.95 3.41
N LEU A 57 6.09 10.89 3.38
CA LEU A 57 5.04 10.69 4.37
C LEU A 57 5.58 10.04 5.65
N SER A 58 5.07 10.49 6.79
CA SER A 58 5.45 9.96 8.11
C SER A 58 4.74 8.68 8.51
N ARG A 59 3.85 8.17 7.68
CA ARG A 59 3.11 6.93 7.92
C ARG A 59 3.56 5.80 6.99
N PRO A 60 3.32 4.54 7.38
CA PRO A 60 3.68 3.41 6.53
C PRO A 60 2.90 3.43 5.22
N VAL A 61 3.58 3.06 4.15
CA VAL A 61 3.01 2.98 2.81
C VAL A 61 3.14 1.55 2.32
N PHE A 62 2.03 0.97 1.91
CA PHE A 62 1.98 -0.37 1.34
C PHE A 62 1.69 -0.24 -0.15
N GLN A 63 2.61 -0.70 -0.97
CA GLN A 63 2.48 -0.66 -2.42
C GLN A 63 2.27 -2.07 -2.96
N LEU A 64 1.20 -2.25 -3.70
CA LEU A 64 0.84 -3.52 -4.30
C LEU A 64 0.56 -3.36 -5.79
N ASN A 65 1.14 -4.22 -6.61
CA ASN A 65 0.83 -4.30 -8.03
C ASN A 65 -0.34 -5.26 -8.27
N LEU A 66 -1.49 -4.70 -8.60
CA LEU A 66 -2.72 -5.49 -8.80
C LEU A 66 -2.71 -6.33 -10.08
N GLN A 67 -1.82 -6.05 -11.03
CA GLN A 67 -1.72 -6.85 -12.27
C GLN A 67 -1.29 -8.29 -12.02
N LEU A 68 -0.62 -8.52 -10.89
CA LEU A 68 -0.14 -9.85 -10.50
C LEU A 68 -1.12 -10.62 -9.60
N VAL A 69 -2.20 -9.97 -9.21
CA VAL A 69 -3.20 -10.56 -8.30
C VAL A 69 -4.16 -11.43 -9.10
N THR A 70 -4.34 -12.67 -8.68
CA THR A 70 -5.18 -13.65 -9.37
C THR A 70 -6.60 -13.70 -8.81
N ASP A 71 -6.75 -13.57 -7.50
CA ASP A 71 -8.04 -13.59 -6.81
C ASP A 71 -7.95 -12.85 -5.48
N THR A 72 -9.05 -12.82 -4.74
CA THR A 72 -9.14 -12.10 -3.47
C THR A 72 -8.23 -12.71 -2.39
N ALA A 73 -8.09 -14.01 -2.35
CA ALA A 73 -7.19 -14.68 -1.41
C ALA A 73 -5.72 -14.36 -1.70
N ASP A 74 -5.35 -14.35 -2.97
CA ASP A 74 -4.01 -13.95 -3.40
C ASP A 74 -3.74 -12.47 -3.06
N PHE A 75 -4.75 -11.61 -3.25
CA PHE A 75 -4.65 -10.20 -2.83
C PHE A 75 -4.36 -10.09 -1.33
N ALA A 76 -5.11 -10.80 -0.50
CA ALA A 76 -4.92 -10.81 0.94
C ALA A 76 -3.53 -11.32 1.33
N ALA A 77 -3.06 -12.39 0.70
CA ALA A 77 -1.74 -12.96 0.97
C ALA A 77 -0.60 -12.01 0.60
N ARG A 78 -0.70 -11.37 -0.55
CA ARG A 78 0.31 -10.39 -1.01
C ARG A 78 0.33 -9.14 -0.13
N LEU A 79 -0.83 -8.65 0.27
CA LEU A 79 -0.92 -7.50 1.16
C LEU A 79 -0.34 -7.83 2.54
N LEU A 80 -0.68 -8.98 3.10
CA LEU A 80 -0.12 -9.44 4.37
C LEU A 80 1.40 -9.58 4.29
N ARG A 81 1.92 -10.13 3.20
CA ARG A 81 3.36 -10.23 2.98
C ARG A 81 4.07 -8.88 3.05
N ILE A 82 3.50 -7.86 2.42
CA ILE A 82 4.05 -6.50 2.44
C ILE A 82 4.03 -5.94 3.87
N VAL A 83 2.97 -6.16 4.61
CA VAL A 83 2.86 -5.74 6.01
C VAL A 83 3.93 -6.45 6.87
N LEU A 84 4.11 -7.75 6.69
CA LEU A 84 5.11 -8.52 7.43
C LEU A 84 6.54 -8.06 7.17
N GLN A 85 6.82 -7.53 5.98
CA GLN A 85 8.13 -6.99 5.65
C GLN A 85 8.44 -5.67 6.35
N GLN A 86 7.41 -4.92 6.76
CA GLN A 86 7.58 -3.59 7.36
C GLN A 86 7.55 -3.61 8.90
N TYR A 87 7.07 -4.67 9.51
CA TYR A 87 6.92 -4.78 10.94
C TYR A 87 7.62 -6.04 11.48
N SER A 88 8.08 -5.99 12.72
CA SER A 88 8.71 -7.14 13.35
C SER A 88 7.71 -8.26 13.62
N MET A 89 8.16 -9.51 13.48
CA MET A 89 7.31 -10.67 13.72
C MET A 89 6.76 -10.74 15.16
N GLU A 90 7.49 -10.24 16.13
CA GLU A 90 7.04 -10.20 17.52
C GLU A 90 5.77 -9.36 17.69
N ARG A 91 5.74 -8.23 17.03
CA ARG A 91 4.57 -7.35 17.00
C ARG A 91 3.37 -7.97 16.31
N LEU A 92 3.63 -8.67 15.23
CA LEU A 92 2.60 -9.22 14.37
C LEU A 92 2.01 -10.52 14.91
N LYS A 93 2.78 -11.34 15.59
CA LYS A 93 2.33 -12.62 16.14
C LYS A 93 1.05 -12.48 16.97
N HIS A 94 1.02 -11.51 17.86
CA HIS A 94 -0.15 -11.30 18.70
C HIS A 94 -1.39 -10.90 17.89
N LEU A 95 -1.21 -10.08 16.87
CA LEU A 95 -2.31 -9.62 16.03
C LEU A 95 -2.80 -10.69 15.05
N ILE A 96 -1.89 -11.51 14.53
CA ILE A 96 -2.22 -12.61 13.62
C ILE A 96 -3.03 -13.71 14.32
N THR A 97 -2.85 -13.93 15.63
CA THR A 97 -3.66 -14.90 16.37
C THR A 97 -5.15 -14.56 16.40
N HIS A 98 -5.52 -13.32 16.11
CA HIS A 98 -6.91 -12.91 16.00
C HIS A 98 -7.52 -13.15 14.60
N PHE A 99 -6.74 -13.64 13.66
CA PHE A 99 -7.26 -13.99 12.34
C PHE A 99 -8.21 -15.19 12.45
N ARG A 100 -9.32 -15.11 11.74
CA ARG A 100 -10.27 -16.22 11.63
C ARG A 100 -9.66 -17.42 10.93
N PHE A 101 -8.79 -17.15 9.95
CA PHE A 101 -7.99 -18.17 9.26
C PHE A 101 -6.52 -17.82 9.38
N ILE A 102 -5.80 -18.58 10.17
CA ILE A 102 -4.38 -18.34 10.43
C ILE A 102 -3.56 -18.62 9.18
N PRO A 103 -2.79 -17.64 8.67
CA PRO A 103 -1.94 -17.84 7.50
C PRO A 103 -0.75 -18.74 7.83
N THR A 104 -0.27 -19.45 6.83
CA THR A 104 1.04 -20.11 6.89
C THR A 104 2.10 -19.11 6.44
N ILE A 105 3.04 -18.85 7.29
CA ILE A 105 4.14 -17.92 7.04
C ILE A 105 5.45 -18.73 7.05
N SER A 106 6.18 -18.63 5.95
CA SER A 106 7.47 -19.27 5.79
C SER A 106 8.52 -18.27 5.31
N THR A 107 9.77 -18.56 5.57
CA THR A 107 10.88 -17.78 5.06
C THR A 107 11.58 -18.58 3.96
N ASN A 108 11.87 -17.94 2.85
CA ASN A 108 12.62 -18.56 1.78
C ASN A 108 14.09 -18.17 1.91
N PRO A 109 14.98 -19.12 2.29
CA PRO A 109 16.39 -18.80 2.48
C PRO A 109 17.13 -18.41 1.21
N MET A 110 16.56 -18.72 0.04
CA MET A 110 17.18 -18.39 -1.25
C MET A 110 16.94 -16.93 -1.66
N THR A 111 15.83 -16.34 -1.23
CA THR A 111 15.42 -14.99 -1.61
C THR A 111 15.39 -14.02 -0.45
N ASP A 112 15.70 -14.51 0.76
CA ASP A 112 15.58 -13.76 2.03
C ASP A 112 14.17 -13.15 2.19
N GLY A 113 13.19 -13.75 1.54
CA GLY A 113 11.81 -13.29 1.47
C GLY A 113 10.88 -14.04 2.40
N ILE A 114 9.79 -13.36 2.75
CA ILE A 114 8.68 -13.93 3.49
C ILE A 114 7.64 -14.44 2.49
N GLU A 115 7.20 -15.66 2.64
CA GLU A 115 6.10 -16.23 1.88
C GLU A 115 4.88 -16.40 2.78
N VAL A 116 3.72 -16.01 2.26
CA VAL A 116 2.44 -16.11 2.95
C VAL A 116 1.50 -16.94 2.10
N SER A 117 0.87 -17.92 2.70
CA SER A 117 -0.16 -18.72 2.06
C SER A 117 -1.34 -18.96 2.99
N PHE A 118 -2.51 -19.11 2.40
CA PHE A 118 -3.73 -19.55 3.07
C PHE A 118 -4.18 -20.89 2.48
N GLN A 119 -5.02 -21.59 3.23
CA GLN A 119 -5.60 -22.82 2.71
C GLN A 119 -6.52 -22.53 1.52
N PRO A 120 -6.49 -23.35 0.46
CA PRO A 120 -7.17 -23.05 -0.80
C PRO A 120 -8.70 -22.88 -0.71
N SER A 121 -9.33 -23.45 0.30
CA SER A 121 -10.79 -23.40 0.49
C SER A 121 -11.30 -22.20 1.26
N MET A 122 -10.42 -21.26 1.62
CA MET A 122 -10.79 -20.11 2.46
C MET A 122 -11.46 -19.01 1.66
N ASP A 123 -12.43 -18.34 2.29
CA ASP A 123 -13.08 -17.17 1.70
C ASP A 123 -12.10 -15.99 1.63
N GLY A 124 -11.78 -15.57 0.42
CA GLY A 124 -10.85 -14.48 0.18
C GLY A 124 -11.27 -13.14 0.77
N PHE A 125 -12.57 -12.86 0.85
CA PHE A 125 -13.07 -11.64 1.47
C PHE A 125 -12.83 -11.61 2.98
N ILE A 126 -13.04 -12.74 3.65
CA ILE A 126 -12.75 -12.86 5.09
C ILE A 126 -11.26 -12.69 5.36
N LEU A 127 -10.41 -13.30 4.52
CA LEU A 127 -8.96 -13.13 4.62
C LEU A 127 -8.55 -11.68 4.45
N LEU A 128 -9.13 -11.00 3.46
CA LEU A 128 -8.84 -9.60 3.18
C LEU A 128 -9.28 -8.68 4.31
N GLU A 129 -10.48 -8.91 4.88
CA GLU A 129 -10.95 -8.18 6.06
C GLU A 129 -10.00 -8.31 7.24
N ASP A 130 -9.51 -9.52 7.49
CA ASP A 130 -8.55 -9.76 8.59
C ASP A 130 -7.25 -9.01 8.38
N VAL A 131 -6.74 -8.94 7.14
CA VAL A 131 -5.53 -8.19 6.80
C VAL A 131 -5.75 -6.69 6.98
N PHE A 132 -6.87 -6.15 6.53
CA PHE A 132 -7.19 -4.73 6.73
C PHE A 132 -7.38 -4.39 8.21
N THR A 133 -8.00 -5.28 8.99
CA THR A 133 -8.12 -5.10 10.44
C THR A 133 -6.75 -5.09 11.10
N LEU A 134 -5.83 -5.94 10.67
CA LEU A 134 -4.45 -5.94 11.14
C LEU A 134 -3.76 -4.60 10.87
N ILE A 135 -3.88 -4.08 9.65
CA ILE A 135 -3.29 -2.80 9.26
C ILE A 135 -3.84 -1.67 10.13
N ASP A 136 -5.14 -1.67 10.37
CA ASP A 136 -5.82 -0.68 11.19
C ASP A 136 -5.30 -0.73 12.65
N LYS A 137 -5.19 -1.90 13.23
CA LYS A 137 -4.62 -2.08 14.56
C LYS A 137 -3.17 -1.66 14.67
N LEU A 138 -2.38 -1.88 13.63
CA LEU A 138 -0.99 -1.44 13.58
C LEU A 138 -0.88 0.09 13.58
N GLY A 139 -1.78 0.76 12.90
CA GLY A 139 -1.88 2.21 12.91
C GLY A 139 -2.23 2.78 14.28
N MET A 140 -3.15 2.14 15.00
CA MET A 140 -3.59 2.56 16.32
C MET A 140 -2.56 2.31 17.42
N LYS A 141 -1.75 1.26 17.29
CA LYS A 141 -0.78 0.84 18.32
C LYS A 141 0.56 1.59 18.25
N ASN A 142 0.71 2.56 17.39
CA ASN A 142 1.93 3.33 17.30
C ASN A 142 1.70 4.76 17.82
N PRO A 143 1.80 5.00 19.15
CA PRO A 143 1.51 6.31 19.72
C PRO A 143 2.49 7.40 19.29
N HIS A 144 3.64 7.00 18.71
CA HIS A 144 4.64 7.92 18.22
C HIS A 144 4.45 8.29 16.73
N LYS A 145 3.60 7.55 16.02
CA LYS A 145 3.19 7.89 14.66
C LYS A 145 1.81 8.50 14.70
N LYS A 146 1.77 9.79 14.88
CA LYS A 146 0.52 10.52 14.73
C LYS A 146 0.02 10.38 13.30
N PRO A 147 -1.30 10.22 13.10
CA PRO A 147 -1.87 10.32 11.77
C PRO A 147 -1.45 11.64 11.13
N ILE A 148 -1.35 11.66 9.83
CA ILE A 148 -1.06 12.89 9.09
C ILE A 148 -2.21 13.87 9.35
N GLY A 149 -1.90 15.05 9.88
CA GLY A 149 -2.88 16.01 10.30
C GLY A 149 -2.87 16.26 11.81
N ASP A 150 -2.31 15.35 12.59
CA ASP A 150 -2.00 15.56 14.02
C ASP A 150 -0.51 15.91 14.14
N SER A 151 -0.20 17.11 13.82
CA SER A 151 1.16 17.62 13.98
C SER A 151 1.47 17.96 15.43
#